data_ee1996f408574a78650709b011185a4c
#
_entry.id   ee1996f408574a78650709b011185a4c
#
_cell.length_a   1.000
_cell.length_b   1.000
_cell.length_c   1.000
_cell.angle_alpha   90.00
_cell.angle_beta   90.00
_cell.angle_gamma   90.00
#
_symmetry.space_group_name_H-M   'P 1'
#
loop_
_entity.id
_entity.type
_entity.pdbx_description
1 polymer ?
#
loop_
_entity_poly.entity_id
_entity_poly.type
_entity_poly.pdbx_seq_one_letter_code
_entity_poly.pdbx_strand_id
1 'polypeptide(L)'
;MAKLEAESPEHHAAHDAARFRLAWALAHSKRSGDGTRAVELLREEGYAWGDTVQARDRRYITAVALYNEGDYLAARTSAEDALRLDAGCRQAEALRVAAEDAIARDGLIGIGAVGVGAAVLGGVVTALASAKRR
;
A
#
# COMPACT_ATOMS: atom_id res chain seq x y z
N MET A 1 27.70 -26.67 17.22
CA MET A 1 27.42 -25.65 16.96
C MET A 1 26.82 -25.54 15.78
N ALA A 2 25.95 -25.00 15.77
CA ALA A 2 25.22 -24.97 14.70
C ALA A 2 25.88 -24.18 13.78
N LYS A 3 26.02 -24.61 12.76
CA LYS A 3 26.63 -23.99 11.95
C LYS A 3 25.77 -23.14 11.38
N LEU A 4 25.94 -22.01 11.46
CA LEU A 4 25.24 -21.21 10.78
C LEU A 4 25.68 -21.28 9.48
N GLU A 5 25.12 -22.15 8.76
CA GLU A 5 25.53 -22.23 7.49
C GLU A 5 24.98 -21.08 6.87
N ALA A 6 25.65 -20.36 6.18
CA ALA A 6 25.17 -19.29 5.39
C ALA A 6 24.21 -19.89 4.45
N GLU A 7 23.03 -19.45 4.38
CA GLU A 7 22.08 -20.01 3.48
C GLU A 7 22.53 -19.80 2.07
N SER A 8 22.33 -20.76 1.25
CA SER A 8 22.71 -20.64 -0.14
C SER A 8 21.81 -19.62 -0.80
N PRO A 9 22.27 -19.02 -1.89
CA PRO A 9 21.41 -18.05 -2.59
C PRO A 9 20.10 -18.64 -3.03
N GLU A 10 20.07 -19.92 -3.40
CA GLU A 10 18.82 -20.51 -3.80
C GLU A 10 17.87 -20.66 -2.63
N HIS A 11 18.43 -20.94 -1.46
CA HIS A 11 17.60 -21.12 -0.28
C HIS A 11 16.99 -19.78 0.09
N HIS A 12 17.77 -18.73 -0.01
CA HIS A 12 17.30 -17.41 0.29
C HIS A 12 16.23 -17.00 -0.69
N ALA A 13 16.43 -17.27 -1.98
CA ALA A 13 15.45 -16.94 -2.99
C ALA A 13 14.15 -17.69 -2.76
N ALA A 14 14.23 -18.94 -2.33
CA ALA A 14 13.02 -19.73 -2.08
C ALA A 14 12.26 -19.16 -0.87
N HIS A 15 12.98 -18.68 0.12
CA HIS A 15 12.36 -18.08 1.28
C HIS A 15 11.67 -16.77 0.87
N ASP A 16 12.33 -15.95 0.08
CA ASP A 16 11.76 -14.69 -0.37
C ASP A 16 10.50 -14.95 -1.18
N ALA A 17 10.55 -15.93 -2.07
CA ALA A 17 9.39 -16.24 -2.90
C ALA A 17 8.21 -16.72 -2.06
N ALA A 18 8.47 -17.56 -1.07
CA ALA A 18 7.40 -18.06 -0.23
C ALA A 18 6.81 -16.95 0.62
N ARG A 19 7.68 -16.08 1.15
CA ARG A 19 7.22 -14.98 1.97
C ARG A 19 6.38 -14.02 1.13
N PHE A 20 6.82 -13.74 -0.09
CA PHE A 20 6.09 -12.84 -0.97
C PHE A 20 4.75 -13.44 -1.36
N ARG A 21 4.70 -14.74 -1.66
CA ARG A 21 3.44 -15.38 -2.03
C ARG A 21 2.44 -15.32 -0.88
N LEU A 22 2.90 -15.52 0.35
CA LEU A 22 2.01 -15.43 1.49
C LEU A 22 1.50 -13.99 1.64
N ALA A 23 2.40 -13.02 1.51
CA ALA A 23 2.00 -11.62 1.62
C ALA A 23 1.00 -11.27 0.52
N TRP A 24 1.22 -11.77 -0.69
CA TRP A 24 0.31 -11.52 -1.81
C TRP A 24 -1.08 -12.06 -1.50
N ALA A 25 -1.15 -13.27 -0.99
CA ALA A 25 -2.43 -13.89 -0.67
C ALA A 25 -3.13 -13.11 0.44
N LEU A 26 -2.39 -12.70 1.45
CA LEU A 26 -2.98 -11.94 2.55
C LEU A 26 -3.43 -10.56 2.09
N ALA A 27 -2.67 -9.93 1.19
CA ALA A 27 -3.04 -8.61 0.70
C ALA A 27 -4.34 -8.65 -0.09
N HIS A 28 -4.61 -9.76 -0.75
CA HIS A 28 -5.81 -9.88 -1.55
C HIS A 28 -6.96 -10.57 -0.79
N SER A 29 -6.73 -10.89 0.47
CA SER A 29 -7.76 -11.53 1.28
C SER A 29 -8.80 -10.52 1.69
N LYS A 30 -10.03 -10.99 1.87
CA LYS A 30 -11.06 -10.09 2.32
C LYS A 30 -11.26 -10.16 3.82
N ARG A 31 -10.43 -10.94 4.51
CA ARG A 31 -10.58 -11.04 5.95
C ARG A 31 -9.91 -9.88 6.62
N SER A 32 -10.58 -9.33 7.62
CA SER A 32 -10.05 -8.21 8.34
C SER A 32 -8.74 -8.60 9.02
N GLY A 33 -7.76 -7.76 8.92
CA GLY A 33 -6.46 -7.99 9.55
C GLY A 33 -5.44 -8.67 8.66
N ASP A 34 -5.89 -9.33 7.61
CA ASP A 34 -4.94 -10.03 6.74
C ASP A 34 -4.08 -9.02 5.98
N GLY A 35 -4.64 -7.89 5.61
CA GLY A 35 -3.84 -6.87 4.95
C GLY A 35 -2.73 -6.34 5.85
N THR A 36 -3.04 -6.17 7.14
CA THR A 36 -2.04 -5.73 8.08
C THR A 36 -0.91 -6.75 8.18
N ARG A 37 -1.26 -8.03 8.20
CA ARG A 37 -0.24 -9.06 8.24
C ARG A 37 0.62 -9.05 6.97
N ALA A 38 0.00 -8.78 5.83
CA ALA A 38 0.75 -8.69 4.59
C ALA A 38 1.76 -7.56 4.65
N VAL A 39 1.35 -6.42 5.17
CA VAL A 39 2.26 -5.30 5.30
C VAL A 39 3.45 -5.66 6.17
N GLU A 40 3.20 -6.37 7.27
CA GLU A 40 4.29 -6.75 8.14
C GLU A 40 5.25 -7.71 7.46
N LEU A 41 4.74 -8.62 6.65
CA LEU A 41 5.60 -9.54 5.94
C LEU A 41 6.45 -8.85 4.89
N LEU A 42 5.95 -7.75 4.34
CA LEU A 42 6.64 -7.08 3.25
C LEU A 42 7.63 -6.00 3.71
N ARG A 43 7.62 -5.69 5.01
CA ARG A 43 8.51 -4.69 5.50
C ARG A 43 9.95 -5.10 5.37
N GLU A 44 10.81 -4.13 5.30
CA GLU A 44 12.21 -4.44 5.23
C GLU A 44 12.84 -4.51 6.61
N GLU A 45 12.23 -3.89 7.60
CA GLU A 45 12.74 -4.00 8.95
C GLU A 45 12.55 -5.40 9.44
N GLY A 46 13.57 -6.00 9.92
CA GLY A 46 13.49 -7.33 10.48
C GLY A 46 13.56 -8.47 9.49
N TYR A 47 13.65 -8.18 8.22
CA TYR A 47 13.80 -9.25 7.24
C TYR A 47 14.62 -8.71 6.08
N ALA A 48 15.68 -9.40 5.77
CA ALA A 48 16.58 -8.97 4.72
C ALA A 48 16.16 -9.58 3.40
N TRP A 49 15.44 -8.84 2.60
CA TRP A 49 15.01 -9.31 1.30
C TRP A 49 16.22 -9.36 0.36
N GLY A 50 16.32 -10.43 -0.40
CA GLY A 50 17.28 -10.47 -1.47
C GLY A 50 16.74 -9.72 -2.67
N ASP A 51 17.27 -9.99 -3.85
CA ASP A 51 16.87 -9.23 -5.02
C ASP A 51 16.03 -10.02 -6.01
N THR A 52 15.60 -11.23 -5.69
CA THR A 52 14.76 -11.98 -6.61
C THR A 52 13.32 -11.50 -6.57
N VAL A 53 12.87 -10.93 -5.45
CA VAL A 53 11.57 -10.29 -5.39
C VAL A 53 11.86 -8.79 -5.42
N GLN A 54 11.42 -8.13 -6.47
CA GLN A 54 11.81 -6.74 -6.66
C GLN A 54 11.14 -5.82 -5.68
N ALA A 55 11.86 -4.78 -5.30
CA ALA A 55 11.30 -3.81 -4.36
C ALA A 55 10.03 -3.18 -4.91
N ARG A 56 9.95 -2.94 -6.22
CA ARG A 56 8.75 -2.38 -6.81
C ARG A 56 7.54 -3.26 -6.52
N ASP A 57 7.71 -4.58 -6.64
CA ASP A 57 6.61 -5.51 -6.43
C ASP A 57 6.21 -5.53 -4.96
N ARG A 58 7.18 -5.45 -4.06
CA ARG A 58 6.86 -5.42 -2.64
C ARG A 58 6.09 -4.15 -2.28
N ARG A 59 6.48 -3.02 -2.86
CA ARG A 59 5.77 -1.77 -2.59
C ARG A 59 4.36 -1.80 -3.17
N TYR A 60 4.21 -2.37 -4.35
CA TYR A 60 2.89 -2.46 -4.95
C TYR A 60 1.97 -3.34 -4.10
N ILE A 61 2.44 -4.51 -3.66
CA ILE A 61 1.59 -5.39 -2.87
C ILE A 61 1.30 -4.77 -1.50
N THR A 62 2.25 -4.02 -0.95
CA THR A 62 1.99 -3.28 0.28
C THR A 62 0.83 -2.30 0.04
N ALA A 63 0.84 -1.62 -1.09
CA ALA A 63 -0.23 -0.69 -1.42
C ALA A 63 -1.57 -1.40 -1.55
N VAL A 64 -1.58 -2.59 -2.16
CA VAL A 64 -2.81 -3.37 -2.29
C VAL A 64 -3.35 -3.71 -0.90
N ALA A 65 -2.47 -4.16 -0.01
CA ALA A 65 -2.88 -4.55 1.33
C ALA A 65 -3.47 -3.36 2.09
N LEU A 66 -2.80 -2.22 2.00
CA LEU A 66 -3.27 -1.03 2.68
C LEU A 66 -4.59 -0.55 2.11
N TYR A 67 -4.73 -0.61 0.79
CA TYR A 67 -5.97 -0.20 0.14
C TYR A 67 -7.12 -1.09 0.62
N ASN A 68 -6.88 -2.38 0.68
CA ASN A 68 -7.94 -3.31 1.08
C ASN A 68 -8.28 -3.20 2.57
N GLU A 69 -7.36 -2.65 3.37
CA GLU A 69 -7.67 -2.40 4.77
C GLU A 69 -8.30 -1.02 4.98
N GLY A 70 -8.45 -0.25 3.93
CA GLY A 70 -9.07 1.05 4.04
C GLY A 70 -8.11 2.19 4.36
N ASP A 71 -6.82 1.92 4.40
CA ASP A 71 -5.85 2.96 4.71
C ASP A 71 -5.39 3.56 3.39
N TYR A 72 -6.23 4.41 2.83
CA TYR A 72 -6.01 4.90 1.47
C TYR A 72 -4.85 5.88 1.37
N LEU A 73 -4.58 6.63 2.42
CA LEU A 73 -3.44 7.55 2.38
C LEU A 73 -2.14 6.77 2.34
N ALA A 74 -2.00 5.75 3.16
CA ALA A 74 -0.80 4.95 3.15
C ALA A 74 -0.71 4.13 1.86
N ALA A 75 -1.86 3.69 1.34
CA ALA A 75 -1.87 2.95 0.08
C ALA A 75 -1.36 3.83 -1.04
N ARG A 76 -1.77 5.09 -1.08
CA ARG A 76 -1.30 5.99 -2.10
C ARG A 76 0.21 6.20 -2.01
N THR A 77 0.72 6.37 -0.79
CA THR A 77 2.15 6.56 -0.60
C THR A 77 2.93 5.33 -1.07
N SER A 78 2.46 4.13 -0.74
CA SER A 78 3.16 2.93 -1.17
C SER A 78 3.10 2.75 -2.68
N ALA A 79 1.98 3.11 -3.30
CA ALA A 79 1.88 3.04 -4.76
C ALA A 79 2.84 4.04 -5.40
N GLU A 80 2.98 5.22 -4.81
CA GLU A 80 3.92 6.20 -5.32
C GLU A 80 5.36 5.72 -5.15
N ASP A 81 5.64 4.99 -4.06
CA ASP A 81 6.96 4.42 -3.88
C ASP A 81 7.26 3.40 -4.99
N ALA A 82 6.28 2.59 -5.34
CA ALA A 82 6.46 1.63 -6.43
C ALA A 82 6.73 2.36 -7.75
N LEU A 83 6.02 3.48 -7.97
CA LEU A 83 6.21 4.24 -9.19
C LEU A 83 7.57 4.95 -9.23
N ARG A 84 8.11 5.29 -8.07
CA ARG A 84 9.45 5.85 -8.06
C ARG A 84 10.47 4.81 -8.48
N LEU A 85 10.21 3.54 -8.20
CA LEU A 85 11.12 2.49 -8.59
C LEU A 85 10.87 2.07 -10.04
N ASP A 86 9.68 2.21 -10.54
CA ASP A 86 9.36 1.85 -11.90
C ASP A 86 8.19 2.71 -12.37
N ALA A 87 8.51 3.79 -13.05
CA ALA A 87 7.49 4.74 -13.47
C ALA A 87 6.48 4.14 -14.45
N GLY A 88 6.82 3.03 -15.07
CA GLY A 88 5.90 2.39 -15.99
C GLY A 88 5.02 1.33 -15.38
N CYS A 89 5.02 1.21 -14.06
CA CYS A 89 4.22 0.18 -13.41
C CYS A 89 2.74 0.56 -13.44
N ARG A 90 2.00 -0.02 -14.37
CA ARG A 90 0.61 0.35 -14.56
C ARG A 90 -0.27 -0.02 -13.39
N GLN A 91 0.02 -1.15 -12.74
CA GLN A 91 -0.77 -1.56 -11.59
C GLN A 91 -0.63 -0.56 -10.45
N ALA A 92 0.59 -0.07 -10.23
CA ALA A 92 0.80 0.90 -9.16
C ALA A 92 0.12 2.22 -9.49
N GLU A 93 0.14 2.61 -10.77
CA GLU A 93 -0.54 3.83 -11.16
C GLU A 93 -2.05 3.71 -10.97
N ALA A 94 -2.62 2.57 -11.36
CA ALA A 94 -4.04 2.35 -11.18
C ALA A 94 -4.42 2.37 -9.71
N LEU A 95 -3.57 1.79 -8.87
CA LEU A 95 -3.87 1.77 -7.44
C LEU A 95 -3.74 3.15 -6.84
N ARG A 96 -2.75 3.94 -7.30
CA ARG A 96 -2.61 5.30 -6.82
C ARG A 96 -3.88 6.11 -7.13
N VAL A 97 -4.40 5.96 -8.35
CA VAL A 97 -5.61 6.66 -8.73
C VAL A 97 -6.79 6.19 -7.90
N ALA A 98 -6.91 4.87 -7.71
CA ALA A 98 -8.02 4.34 -6.92
C ALA A 98 -7.94 4.85 -5.48
N ALA A 99 -6.74 4.93 -4.93
CA ALA A 99 -6.58 5.43 -3.57
C ALA A 99 -6.96 6.91 -3.49
N GLU A 100 -6.56 7.69 -4.48
CA GLU A 100 -6.91 9.09 -4.50
C GLU A 100 -8.42 9.29 -4.61
N ASP A 101 -9.07 8.47 -5.42
CA ASP A 101 -10.52 8.54 -5.54
C ASP A 101 -11.18 8.17 -4.21
N ALA A 102 -10.66 7.18 -3.53
CA ALA A 102 -11.21 6.78 -2.24
C ALA A 102 -11.02 7.88 -1.19
N ILE A 103 -9.88 8.53 -1.21
CA ILE A 103 -9.62 9.63 -0.27
C ILE A 103 -10.60 10.76 -0.53
N ALA A 104 -10.82 11.10 -1.79
CA ALA A 104 -11.75 12.16 -2.11
C ALA A 104 -13.17 11.80 -1.72
N ARG A 105 -13.54 10.55 -1.95
CA ARG A 105 -14.87 10.10 -1.62
C ARG A 105 -15.11 10.12 -0.11
N ASP A 106 -14.12 9.66 0.66
CA ASP A 106 -14.24 9.65 2.10
C ASP A 106 -14.29 11.06 2.65
N GLY A 107 -13.51 11.95 2.05
CA GLY A 107 -13.53 13.34 2.47
C GLY A 107 -14.89 13.98 2.23
N LEU A 108 -15.49 13.68 1.08
CA LEU A 108 -16.78 14.22 0.80
C LEU A 108 -17.85 13.67 1.74
N ILE A 109 -17.77 12.39 2.03
CA ILE A 109 -18.68 11.80 2.95
C ILE A 109 -18.51 12.42 4.33
N GLY A 110 -17.30 12.61 4.74
CA GLY A 110 -17.03 13.21 6.03
C GLY A 110 -17.59 14.61 6.12
N ILE A 111 -17.45 15.39 5.06
CA ILE A 111 -17.98 16.72 5.05
C ILE A 111 -19.48 16.67 5.15
N GLY A 112 -20.09 15.80 4.41
CA GLY A 112 -21.53 15.68 4.46
C GLY A 112 -22.02 15.23 5.81
N ALA A 113 -21.29 14.33 6.41
CA ALA A 113 -21.72 13.78 7.69
C ALA A 113 -21.60 14.78 8.82
N VAL A 114 -20.57 15.58 8.85
CA VAL A 114 -20.42 16.52 9.89
C VAL A 114 -20.90 17.87 9.54
N GLY A 115 -21.30 18.08 8.36
CA GLY A 115 -21.89 19.33 7.96
C GLY A 115 -20.90 20.34 7.54
N VAL A 116 -21.39 21.48 7.33
CA VAL A 116 -20.58 22.48 6.78
C VAL A 116 -19.43 22.88 7.57
N GLY A 117 -19.51 22.75 8.81
CA GLY A 117 -18.44 23.16 9.61
C GLY A 117 -17.17 22.49 9.27
N ALA A 118 -17.29 21.26 8.91
CA ALA A 118 -16.09 20.57 8.67
C ALA A 118 -15.51 20.96 7.39
N ALA A 119 -16.28 21.57 6.62
CA ALA A 119 -15.83 21.83 5.34
C ALA A 119 -14.70 22.71 5.30
N VAL A 120 -14.35 23.22 6.33
CA VAL A 120 -13.36 24.03 6.21
C VAL A 120 -12.13 23.45 6.25
N LEU A 121 -12.05 22.25 6.30
CA LEU A 121 -10.98 21.68 6.38
C LEU A 121 -10.12 21.81 5.46
N GLY A 122 -9.36 22.04 5.44
CA GLY A 122 -8.48 22.04 4.67
C GLY A 122 -8.40 22.08 3.34
N GLY A 123 -7.35 22.01 2.78
CA GLY A 123 -7.20 22.14 1.43
C GLY A 123 -8.10 21.38 0.60
N VAL A 124 -8.41 20.29 1.02
CA VAL A 124 -9.21 19.49 0.29
C VAL A 124 -10.45 20.11 0.09
N VAL A 125 -10.96 20.59 1.12
CA VAL A 125 -12.15 21.14 1.01
C VAL A 125 -12.04 22.39 0.32
N THR A 126 -11.01 23.07 0.47
CA THR A 126 -10.87 24.27 -0.23
C THR A 126 -10.96 24.05 -1.66
N ALA A 127 -10.28 23.07 -2.12
CA ALA A 127 -10.31 22.80 -3.51
C ALA A 127 -11.67 22.38 -3.93
N LEU A 128 -12.33 21.61 -3.14
CA LEU A 128 -13.59 21.18 -3.51
C LEU A 128 -14.56 22.28 -3.43
N ALA A 129 -14.48 23.05 -2.43
CA ALA A 129 -15.39 24.10 -2.25
C ALA A 129 -15.20 25.12 -3.31
N SER A 130 -14.01 25.32 -3.70
CA SER A 130 -13.84 26.26 -4.72
C SER A 130 -14.29 25.74 -5.94
N ALA A 131 -14.11 24.51 -6.09
CA ALA A 131 -14.54 23.93 -7.26
C ALA A 131 -15.94 23.87 -7.24
N LYS A 132 -16.46 23.95 -6.22
CA LYS A 132 -17.68 23.84 -6.17
C LYS A 132 -18.12 24.85 -5.56
N ARG A 133 -17.67 25.44 -5.14
CA ARG A 133 -17.96 26.26 -4.63
C ARG A 133 -17.83 26.98 -5.17
N ARG A 134 -17.81 26.76 -5.71
CA ARG A 134 -17.70 27.15 -6.17
C ARG A 134 -18.06 26.95 -6.54
#